data_0ce050a7e594e8b030574c885e829762
#
_entry.id   0ce050a7e594e8b030574c885e829762
#
_cell.length_a   1.000
_cell.length_b   1.000
_cell.length_c   1.000
_cell.angle_alpha   90.00
_cell.angle_beta   90.00
_cell.angle_gamma   90.00
#
_symmetry.space_group_name_H-M   'P 1'
#
loop_
_entity.id
_entity.type
_entity.pdbx_description
1 polymer ?
#
loop_
_entity_poly.entity_id
_entity_poly.type
_entity_poly.pdbx_seq_one_letter_code
_entity_poly.pdbx_strand_id
1 'polypeptide(L)'
;VDAAIYGFAIGAGFSFVENLYYLGTIPSQNLLLWIIRGFGTAVMHGGTTSIMAILSTNLSHRYPASKFMVFLPGFIISYFIHSLFNHFLLPPVLTTILQLVTLPLLMVLSYRYSEKNLQEWLEAGMDVDVWLLDYINSGKVFQTKVGEYLHSLKNRFPGEVVADMLCYVRIHLELAIRAKGILMMHESGFSVPQDPEISEKLAEMKYLEHSLGKTGKLALSPILHTSTQEFWQLYILGKK
;
A
#
# COMPACT_ATOMS: atom_id res chain seq x y z
N VAL A 1 1.75 -0.29 6.55
CA VAL A 1 2.52 -1.04 7.57
C VAL A 1 4.00 -1.05 7.20
N ASP A 2 4.36 -1.50 5.99
CA ASP A 2 5.78 -1.64 5.57
C ASP A 2 6.59 -0.34 5.71
N ALA A 3 6.01 0.80 5.33
CA ALA A 3 6.64 2.10 5.49
C ALA A 3 6.98 2.40 6.96
N ALA A 4 6.13 2.00 7.91
CA ALA A 4 6.38 2.16 9.34
C ALA A 4 7.55 1.30 9.82
N ILE A 5 7.57 0.03 9.38
CA ILE A 5 8.61 -0.94 9.75
C ILE A 5 9.97 -0.49 9.20
N TYR A 6 10.05 -0.15 7.92
CA TYR A 6 11.30 0.35 7.32
C TYR A 6 11.75 1.67 7.95
N GLY A 7 10.80 2.59 8.18
CA GLY A 7 11.10 3.85 8.84
C GLY A 7 11.68 3.63 10.24
N PHE A 8 11.06 2.73 11.03
CA PHE A 8 11.56 2.39 12.36
C PHE A 8 12.96 1.77 12.31
N ALA A 9 13.18 0.81 11.44
CA ALA A 9 14.48 0.14 11.31
C ALA A 9 15.60 1.11 10.93
N ILE A 10 15.34 2.02 9.99
CA ILE A 10 16.31 3.06 9.57
C ILE A 10 16.61 4.01 10.73
N GLY A 11 15.60 4.52 11.41
CA GLY A 11 15.77 5.44 12.52
C GLY A 11 16.47 4.80 13.73
N ALA A 12 16.12 3.57 14.09
CA ALA A 12 16.78 2.81 15.15
C ALA A 12 18.24 2.49 14.79
N GLY A 13 18.52 2.16 13.52
CA GLY A 13 19.88 1.97 13.03
C GLY A 13 20.71 3.25 13.09
N PHE A 14 20.14 4.41 12.77
CA PHE A 14 20.80 5.71 12.95
C PHE A 14 21.13 5.96 14.43
N SER A 15 20.17 5.73 15.33
CA SER A 15 20.39 5.85 16.78
C SER A 15 21.51 4.96 17.28
N PHE A 16 21.63 3.75 16.76
CA PHE A 16 22.72 2.85 17.13
C PHE A 16 24.09 3.45 16.78
N VAL A 17 24.24 3.96 15.54
CA VAL A 17 25.50 4.60 15.10
C VAL A 17 25.79 5.86 15.93
N GLU A 18 24.77 6.68 16.19
CA GLU A 18 24.89 7.87 17.03
C GLU A 18 25.34 7.52 18.46
N ASN A 19 24.77 6.48 19.06
CA ASN A 19 25.16 6.03 20.40
C ASN A 19 26.58 5.47 20.47
N LEU A 20 27.05 4.78 19.41
CA LEU A 20 28.47 4.38 19.31
C LEU A 20 29.41 5.59 19.28
N TYR A 21 29.06 6.64 18.54
CA TYR A 21 29.81 7.88 18.52
C TYR A 21 29.88 8.51 19.92
N TYR A 22 28.75 8.64 20.61
CA TYR A 22 28.71 9.22 21.95
C TYR A 22 29.39 8.34 23.02
N LEU A 23 29.39 7.03 22.84
CA LEU A 23 30.12 6.13 23.74
C LEU A 23 31.64 6.43 23.76
N GLY A 24 32.18 6.86 22.60
CA GLY A 24 33.58 7.28 22.48
C GLY A 24 33.87 8.72 22.94
N THR A 25 32.83 9.57 23.02
CA THR A 25 33.03 11.02 23.28
C THR A 25 32.58 11.48 24.65
N ILE A 26 31.61 10.79 25.26
CA ILE A 26 31.10 11.15 26.62
C ILE A 26 31.71 10.26 27.68
N PRO A 27 32.57 10.79 28.55
CA PRO A 27 33.21 10.01 29.61
C PRO A 27 32.29 9.83 30.83
N SER A 28 31.06 9.35 30.62
CA SER A 28 30.08 9.15 31.68
C SER A 28 29.96 7.68 32.04
N GLN A 29 30.09 7.38 33.36
CA GLN A 29 29.81 6.04 33.92
C GLN A 29 28.37 5.88 34.42
N ASN A 30 27.50 6.86 34.14
CA ASN A 30 26.09 6.81 34.57
C ASN A 30 25.27 5.84 33.70
N LEU A 31 24.98 4.67 34.28
CA LEU A 31 24.19 3.63 33.61
C LEU A 31 22.80 4.14 33.17
N LEU A 32 22.14 4.96 33.96
CA LEU A 32 20.83 5.52 33.62
C LEU A 32 20.91 6.40 32.38
N LEU A 33 21.96 7.18 32.21
CA LEU A 33 22.19 7.97 31.00
C LEU A 33 22.26 7.07 29.76
N TRP A 34 22.98 5.96 29.85
CA TRP A 34 23.15 5.02 28.74
C TRP A 34 21.88 4.24 28.44
N ILE A 35 21.07 3.90 29.45
CA ILE A 35 19.72 3.32 29.23
C ILE A 35 18.82 4.31 28.50
N ILE A 36 18.76 5.56 28.95
CA ILE A 36 17.94 6.61 28.30
C ILE A 36 18.41 6.85 26.87
N ARG A 37 19.73 6.94 26.65
CA ARG A 37 20.26 7.10 25.30
C ARG A 37 20.02 5.88 24.43
N GLY A 38 20.27 4.67 24.94
CA GLY A 38 20.09 3.44 24.17
C GLY A 38 18.65 3.22 23.73
N PHE A 39 17.73 3.21 24.68
CA PHE A 39 16.31 2.96 24.38
C PHE A 39 15.56 4.21 23.96
N GLY A 40 15.75 5.33 24.67
CA GLY A 40 15.01 6.57 24.40
C GLY A 40 15.32 7.13 23.03
N THR A 41 16.60 7.22 22.66
CA THR A 41 16.96 7.73 21.32
C THR A 41 16.61 6.74 20.21
N ALA A 42 16.70 5.43 20.45
CA ALA A 42 16.29 4.42 19.47
C ALA A 42 14.79 4.51 19.15
N VAL A 43 13.96 4.63 20.18
CA VAL A 43 12.51 4.78 20.02
C VAL A 43 12.17 6.13 19.39
N MET A 44 12.85 7.20 19.78
CA MET A 44 12.65 8.53 19.21
C MET A 44 12.99 8.56 17.73
N HIS A 45 14.19 8.15 17.32
CA HIS A 45 14.58 8.13 15.91
C HIS A 45 13.76 7.14 15.09
N GLY A 46 13.53 5.93 15.61
CA GLY A 46 12.69 4.93 14.96
C GLY A 46 11.26 5.42 14.77
N GLY A 47 10.65 5.96 15.82
CA GLY A 47 9.27 6.46 15.79
C GLY A 47 9.09 7.66 14.88
N THR A 48 9.97 8.65 14.95
CA THR A 48 9.90 9.84 14.09
C THR A 48 10.09 9.50 12.61
N THR A 49 11.05 8.63 12.31
CA THR A 49 11.28 8.17 10.93
C THR A 49 10.11 7.32 10.42
N SER A 50 9.46 6.52 11.28
CA SER A 50 8.22 5.82 10.93
C SER A 50 7.08 6.77 10.58
N ILE A 51 6.87 7.81 11.39
CA ILE A 51 5.84 8.83 11.13
C ILE A 51 6.11 9.52 9.78
N MET A 52 7.36 9.90 9.54
CA MET A 52 7.76 10.48 8.26
C MET A 52 7.45 9.53 7.09
N ALA A 53 7.81 8.25 7.21
CA ALA A 53 7.59 7.25 6.17
C ALA A 53 6.10 7.01 5.89
N ILE A 54 5.26 6.87 6.94
CA ILE A 54 3.81 6.70 6.81
C ILE A 54 3.19 7.90 6.09
N LEU A 55 3.49 9.12 6.54
CA LEU A 55 2.92 10.34 5.96
C LEU A 55 3.36 10.52 4.52
N SER A 56 4.64 10.32 4.23
CA SER A 56 5.19 10.43 2.87
C SER A 56 4.57 9.41 1.92
N THR A 57 4.38 8.17 2.36
CA THR A 57 3.74 7.13 1.56
C THR A 57 2.28 7.47 1.27
N ASN A 58 1.51 7.86 2.29
CA ASN A 58 0.10 8.24 2.11
C ASN A 58 -0.07 9.44 1.17
N LEU A 59 0.78 10.46 1.31
CA LEU A 59 0.74 11.63 0.43
C LEU A 59 1.21 11.32 -0.99
N SER A 60 2.19 10.43 -1.17
CA SER A 60 2.65 9.97 -2.47
C SER A 60 1.54 9.27 -3.26
N HIS A 61 0.72 8.45 -2.60
CA HIS A 61 -0.45 7.84 -3.23
C HIS A 61 -1.52 8.85 -3.61
N ARG A 62 -1.69 9.89 -2.80
CA ARG A 62 -2.71 10.92 -3.03
C ARG A 62 -2.29 11.98 -4.06
N TYR A 63 -1.00 12.27 -4.15
CA TYR A 63 -0.41 13.32 -5.01
C TYR A 63 0.80 12.81 -5.78
N PRO A 64 0.64 11.91 -6.76
CA PRO A 64 1.74 11.25 -7.45
C PRO A 64 2.64 12.20 -8.26
N ALA A 65 2.13 13.38 -8.64
CA ALA A 65 2.89 14.39 -9.39
C ALA A 65 3.89 15.18 -8.52
N SER A 66 3.76 15.18 -7.19
CA SER A 66 4.50 16.03 -6.27
C SER A 66 5.62 15.28 -5.54
N LYS A 67 6.56 14.67 -6.29
CA LYS A 67 7.59 13.77 -5.78
C LYS A 67 8.38 14.26 -4.55
N PHE A 68 8.63 15.55 -4.42
CA PHE A 68 9.43 16.12 -3.32
C PHE A 68 8.57 16.70 -2.18
N MET A 69 7.43 17.28 -2.51
CA MET A 69 6.54 17.92 -1.54
C MET A 69 5.88 16.93 -0.58
N VAL A 70 5.77 15.64 -0.96
CA VAL A 70 5.17 14.60 -0.12
C VAL A 70 6.01 14.26 1.12
N PHE A 71 7.30 14.55 1.10
CA PHE A 71 8.19 14.31 2.26
C PHE A 71 8.13 15.45 3.28
N LEU A 72 7.78 16.67 2.86
CA LEU A 72 7.89 17.87 3.68
C LEU A 72 7.05 17.81 4.99
N PRO A 73 5.75 17.42 4.97
CA PRO A 73 4.97 17.34 6.20
C PRO A 73 5.52 16.34 7.21
N GLY A 74 5.91 15.14 6.74
CA GLY A 74 6.53 14.11 7.57
C GLY A 74 7.86 14.57 8.15
N PHE A 75 8.69 15.22 7.35
CA PHE A 75 9.96 15.79 7.79
C PHE A 75 9.78 16.86 8.87
N ILE A 76 8.85 17.80 8.68
CA ILE A 76 8.57 18.88 9.64
C ILE A 76 8.14 18.29 10.98
N ILE A 77 7.19 17.35 10.99
CA ILE A 77 6.69 16.71 12.22
C ILE A 77 7.83 15.96 12.92
N SER A 78 8.60 15.17 12.17
CA SER A 78 9.73 14.42 12.72
C SER A 78 10.80 15.33 13.29
N TYR A 79 11.11 16.43 12.62
CA TYR A 79 12.05 17.44 13.09
C TYR A 79 11.59 18.06 14.41
N PHE A 80 10.33 18.43 14.54
CA PHE A 80 9.78 19.00 15.77
C PHE A 80 9.85 18.00 16.93
N ILE A 81 9.47 16.74 16.73
CA ILE A 81 9.53 15.71 17.79
C ILE A 81 10.96 15.46 18.21
N HIS A 82 11.88 15.32 17.25
CA HIS A 82 13.31 15.14 17.49
C HIS A 82 13.91 16.34 18.23
N SER A 83 13.59 17.56 17.81
CA SER A 83 14.05 18.79 18.44
C SER A 83 13.55 18.92 19.88
N LEU A 84 12.27 18.63 20.10
CA LEU A 84 11.67 18.66 21.44
C LEU A 84 12.36 17.68 22.40
N PHE A 85 12.72 16.49 21.93
CA PHE A 85 13.46 15.51 22.73
C PHE A 85 14.86 16.01 23.08
N ASN A 86 15.58 16.58 22.12
CA ASN A 86 16.97 16.98 22.31
C ASN A 86 17.15 18.29 23.09
N HIS A 87 16.14 19.14 23.17
CA HIS A 87 16.21 20.39 23.92
C HIS A 87 15.97 20.23 25.44
N PHE A 88 15.67 18.99 25.88
CA PHE A 88 15.47 18.69 27.31
C PHE A 88 14.49 19.62 28.03
N LEU A 89 13.42 20.05 27.34
CA LEU A 89 12.35 20.87 27.91
C LEU A 89 11.61 20.16 29.05
N LEU A 90 11.62 18.84 29.04
CA LEU A 90 11.12 17.97 30.09
C LEU A 90 12.26 17.11 30.65
N PRO A 91 12.14 16.60 31.89
CA PRO A 91 13.12 15.64 32.43
C PRO A 91 13.32 14.46 31.47
N PRO A 92 14.57 14.07 31.17
CA PRO A 92 14.87 13.04 30.15
C PRO A 92 14.17 11.70 30.40
N VAL A 93 14.02 11.30 31.66
CA VAL A 93 13.30 10.07 32.04
C VAL A 93 11.83 10.17 31.66
N LEU A 94 11.16 11.29 31.96
CA LEU A 94 9.76 11.51 31.64
C LEU A 94 9.53 11.52 30.14
N THR A 95 10.39 12.20 29.40
CA THR A 95 10.32 12.26 27.92
C THR A 95 10.46 10.88 27.30
N THR A 96 11.40 10.07 27.81
CA THR A 96 11.61 8.70 27.34
C THR A 96 10.38 7.82 27.63
N ILE A 97 9.83 7.87 28.84
CA ILE A 97 8.61 7.11 29.19
C ILE A 97 7.44 7.54 28.30
N LEU A 98 7.24 8.84 28.12
CA LEU A 98 6.19 9.36 27.27
C LEU A 98 6.30 8.84 25.83
N GLN A 99 7.50 8.82 25.27
CA GLN A 99 7.75 8.29 23.92
C GLN A 99 7.56 6.79 23.82
N LEU A 100 8.04 6.03 24.81
CA LEU A 100 7.86 4.57 24.87
C LEU A 100 6.38 4.17 24.91
N VAL A 101 5.50 5.03 25.39
CA VAL A 101 4.06 4.79 25.42
C VAL A 101 3.37 5.36 24.18
N THR A 102 3.63 6.62 23.83
CA THR A 102 2.89 7.32 22.76
C THR A 102 3.24 6.83 21.38
N LEU A 103 4.51 6.54 21.07
CA LEU A 103 4.91 6.12 19.72
C LEU A 103 4.38 4.72 19.35
N PRO A 104 4.50 3.67 20.18
CA PRO A 104 3.85 2.39 19.91
C PRO A 104 2.33 2.50 19.83
N LEU A 105 1.70 3.31 20.67
CA LEU A 105 0.26 3.54 20.63
C LEU A 105 -0.16 4.15 19.29
N LEU A 106 0.55 5.18 18.81
CA LEU A 106 0.31 5.79 17.50
C LEU A 106 0.51 4.78 16.36
N MET A 107 1.52 3.90 16.46
CA MET A 107 1.72 2.83 15.48
C MET A 107 0.56 1.85 15.45
N VAL A 108 0.08 1.39 16.62
CA VAL A 108 -1.08 0.48 16.71
C VAL A 108 -2.35 1.13 16.16
N LEU A 109 -2.59 2.40 16.48
CA LEU A 109 -3.74 3.14 15.94
C LEU A 109 -3.65 3.31 14.43
N SER A 110 -2.47 3.64 13.92
CA SER A 110 -2.21 3.75 12.47
C SER A 110 -2.41 2.41 11.76
N TYR A 111 -1.97 1.31 12.37
CA TYR A 111 -2.17 -0.04 11.86
C TYR A 111 -3.66 -0.39 11.77
N ARG A 112 -4.42 -0.22 12.86
CA ARG A 112 -5.87 -0.49 12.88
C ARG A 112 -6.65 0.36 11.88
N TYR A 113 -6.27 1.63 11.75
CA TYR A 113 -6.88 2.52 10.74
C TYR A 113 -6.59 2.05 9.32
N SER A 114 -5.35 1.63 9.05
CA SER A 114 -4.95 1.09 7.74
C SER A 114 -5.68 -0.22 7.41
N GLU A 115 -5.81 -1.12 8.38
CA GLU A 115 -6.52 -2.39 8.25
C GLU A 115 -8.01 -2.18 7.93
N LYS A 116 -8.66 -1.29 8.68
CA LYS A 116 -10.07 -0.95 8.45
C LYS A 116 -10.30 -0.36 7.05
N ASN A 117 -9.46 0.59 6.64
CA ASN A 117 -9.56 1.17 5.30
C ASN A 117 -9.34 0.14 4.18
N LEU A 118 -8.45 -0.84 4.42
CA LEU A 118 -8.22 -1.93 3.47
C LEU A 118 -9.45 -2.83 3.34
N GLN A 119 -10.08 -3.20 4.46
CA GLN A 119 -11.29 -4.01 4.46
C GLN A 119 -12.44 -3.30 3.73
N GLU A 120 -12.72 -2.03 4.07
CA GLU A 120 -13.76 -1.23 3.40
C GLU A 120 -13.52 -1.12 1.89
N TRP A 121 -12.26 -0.95 1.49
CA TRP A 121 -11.90 -0.90 0.07
C TRP A 121 -12.07 -2.24 -0.64
N LEU A 122 -11.70 -3.36 0.02
CA LEU A 122 -11.87 -4.71 -0.55
C LEU A 122 -13.34 -5.04 -0.73
N GLU A 123 -14.19 -4.77 0.26
CA GLU A 123 -15.62 -5.02 0.21
C GLU A 123 -16.29 -4.21 -0.91
N ALA A 124 -16.09 -2.88 -0.91
CA ALA A 124 -16.69 -2.00 -1.91
C ALA A 124 -16.24 -2.34 -3.34
N GLY A 125 -14.94 -2.65 -3.51
CA GLY A 125 -14.40 -3.02 -4.81
C GLY A 125 -14.86 -4.41 -5.27
N MET A 126 -15.10 -5.35 -4.34
CA MET A 126 -15.61 -6.68 -4.68
C MET A 126 -17.04 -6.62 -5.20
N ASP A 127 -17.91 -5.87 -4.55
CA ASP A 127 -19.31 -5.72 -4.95
C ASP A 127 -19.46 -5.16 -6.37
N VAL A 128 -18.65 -4.14 -6.71
CA VAL A 128 -18.64 -3.54 -8.05
C VAL A 128 -18.15 -4.54 -9.11
N ASP A 129 -17.08 -5.27 -8.82
CA ASP A 129 -16.51 -6.25 -9.75
C ASP A 129 -17.47 -7.42 -9.97
N VAL A 130 -18.07 -7.96 -8.90
CA VAL A 130 -19.06 -9.04 -8.98
C VAL A 130 -20.29 -8.59 -9.77
N TRP A 131 -20.81 -7.40 -9.49
CA TRP A 131 -21.93 -6.84 -10.23
C TRP A 131 -21.64 -6.72 -11.74
N LEU A 132 -20.49 -6.15 -12.10
CA LEU A 132 -20.11 -5.97 -13.50
C LEU A 132 -19.87 -7.32 -14.20
N LEU A 133 -19.24 -8.28 -13.52
CA LEU A 133 -19.01 -9.62 -14.03
C LEU A 133 -20.35 -10.35 -14.32
N ASP A 134 -21.33 -10.23 -13.43
CA ASP A 134 -22.66 -10.81 -13.62
C ASP A 134 -23.37 -10.20 -14.85
N TYR A 135 -23.29 -8.88 -15.04
CA TYR A 135 -23.82 -8.22 -16.23
C TYR A 135 -23.12 -8.67 -17.52
N ILE A 136 -21.81 -8.92 -17.49
CA ILE A 136 -21.08 -9.46 -18.64
C ILE A 136 -21.55 -10.89 -18.94
N ASN A 137 -21.60 -11.75 -17.92
CA ASN A 137 -21.96 -13.16 -18.08
C ASN A 137 -23.43 -13.35 -18.49
N SER A 138 -24.33 -12.47 -18.05
CA SER A 138 -25.74 -12.49 -18.44
C SER A 138 -26.01 -11.89 -19.82
N GLY A 139 -24.99 -11.37 -20.50
CA GLY A 139 -25.14 -10.69 -21.81
C GLY A 139 -25.78 -9.29 -21.73
N LYS A 140 -26.05 -8.81 -20.51
CA LYS A 140 -26.70 -7.50 -20.28
C LYS A 140 -25.73 -6.34 -20.21
N VAL A 141 -24.44 -6.58 -20.40
CA VAL A 141 -23.38 -5.57 -20.31
C VAL A 141 -23.68 -4.33 -21.17
N PHE A 142 -24.32 -4.48 -22.32
CA PHE A 142 -24.67 -3.36 -23.19
C PHE A 142 -25.72 -2.39 -22.61
N GLN A 143 -26.35 -2.74 -21.50
CA GLN A 143 -27.24 -1.86 -20.74
C GLN A 143 -26.50 -1.02 -19.72
N THR A 144 -25.19 -1.22 -19.58
CA THR A 144 -24.32 -0.49 -18.67
C THR A 144 -23.49 0.56 -19.40
N LYS A 145 -23.00 1.57 -18.66
CA LYS A 145 -22.07 2.58 -19.23
C LYS A 145 -20.80 1.94 -19.80
N VAL A 146 -20.34 0.83 -19.21
CA VAL A 146 -19.19 0.06 -19.70
C VAL A 146 -19.51 -0.55 -21.07
N GLY A 147 -20.67 -1.14 -21.21
CA GLY A 147 -21.12 -1.71 -22.50
C GLY A 147 -21.36 -0.66 -23.57
N GLU A 148 -21.96 0.49 -23.22
CA GLU A 148 -22.09 1.63 -24.13
C GLU A 148 -20.72 2.13 -24.60
N TYR A 149 -19.77 2.23 -23.70
CA TYR A 149 -18.41 2.63 -24.04
C TYR A 149 -17.74 1.61 -24.98
N LEU A 150 -17.78 0.31 -24.64
CA LEU A 150 -17.24 -0.75 -25.51
C LEU A 150 -17.92 -0.76 -26.89
N HIS A 151 -19.22 -0.52 -26.95
CA HIS A 151 -19.93 -0.41 -28.22
C HIS A 151 -19.43 0.79 -29.03
N SER A 152 -19.13 1.92 -28.41
CA SER A 152 -18.58 3.10 -29.09
C SER A 152 -17.23 2.85 -29.74
N LEU A 153 -16.43 1.91 -29.17
CA LEU A 153 -15.12 1.53 -29.73
C LEU A 153 -15.21 0.79 -31.06
N LYS A 154 -16.37 0.21 -31.43
CA LYS A 154 -16.59 -0.42 -32.74
C LYS A 154 -16.35 0.53 -33.91
N ASN A 155 -16.47 1.84 -33.70
CA ASN A 155 -16.18 2.84 -34.71
C ASN A 155 -14.68 3.07 -34.93
N ARG A 156 -13.84 2.58 -34.05
CA ARG A 156 -12.39 2.81 -34.05
C ARG A 156 -11.56 1.53 -34.16
N PHE A 157 -12.13 0.39 -33.77
CA PHE A 157 -11.48 -0.91 -33.76
C PHE A 157 -12.31 -1.95 -34.49
N PRO A 158 -11.67 -2.94 -35.14
CA PRO A 158 -12.37 -4.09 -35.71
C PRO A 158 -13.24 -4.80 -34.68
N GLY A 159 -14.34 -5.40 -35.10
CA GLY A 159 -15.26 -6.08 -34.19
C GLY A 159 -14.63 -7.19 -33.36
N GLU A 160 -13.69 -7.93 -33.96
CA GLU A 160 -12.91 -8.96 -33.28
C GLU A 160 -12.10 -8.39 -32.11
N VAL A 161 -11.43 -7.25 -32.31
CA VAL A 161 -10.65 -6.57 -31.26
C VAL A 161 -11.56 -6.07 -30.14
N VAL A 162 -12.78 -5.61 -30.45
CA VAL A 162 -13.75 -5.21 -29.41
C VAL A 162 -14.28 -6.42 -28.65
N ALA A 163 -14.42 -7.58 -29.30
CA ALA A 163 -14.74 -8.83 -28.60
C ALA A 163 -13.61 -9.26 -27.67
N ASP A 164 -12.35 -9.20 -28.12
CA ASP A 164 -11.17 -9.45 -27.28
C ASP A 164 -11.11 -8.48 -26.09
N MET A 165 -11.47 -7.20 -26.28
CA MET A 165 -11.58 -6.22 -25.20
C MET A 165 -12.59 -6.66 -24.13
N LEU A 166 -13.76 -7.14 -24.53
CA LEU A 166 -14.79 -7.64 -23.60
C LEU A 166 -14.29 -8.88 -22.84
N CYS A 167 -13.66 -9.82 -23.56
CA CYS A 167 -13.06 -11.01 -22.95
C CYS A 167 -11.95 -10.63 -21.94
N TYR A 168 -11.12 -9.66 -22.29
CA TYR A 168 -10.08 -9.16 -21.40
C TYR A 168 -10.65 -8.55 -20.11
N VAL A 169 -11.66 -7.68 -20.23
CA VAL A 169 -12.34 -7.09 -19.06
C VAL A 169 -12.96 -8.19 -18.20
N ARG A 170 -13.59 -9.20 -18.79
CA ARG A 170 -14.17 -10.33 -18.05
C ARG A 170 -13.12 -11.08 -17.22
N ILE A 171 -12.03 -11.49 -17.87
CA ILE A 171 -10.95 -12.24 -17.18
C ILE A 171 -10.30 -11.38 -16.10
N HIS A 172 -10.10 -10.10 -16.37
CA HIS A 172 -9.56 -9.16 -15.39
C HIS A 172 -10.43 -9.08 -14.13
N LEU A 173 -11.76 -8.97 -14.28
CA LEU A 173 -12.70 -8.96 -13.16
C LEU A 173 -12.71 -10.29 -12.40
N GLU A 174 -12.71 -11.42 -13.09
CA GLU A 174 -12.64 -12.74 -12.47
C GLU A 174 -11.36 -12.90 -11.61
N LEU A 175 -10.22 -12.47 -12.14
CA LEU A 175 -8.95 -12.51 -11.41
C LEU A 175 -8.92 -11.51 -10.25
N ALA A 176 -9.50 -10.32 -10.41
CA ALA A 176 -9.59 -9.32 -9.36
C ALA A 176 -10.45 -9.82 -8.17
N ILE A 177 -11.59 -10.42 -8.45
CA ILE A 177 -12.47 -11.01 -7.42
C ILE A 177 -11.74 -12.14 -6.68
N ARG A 178 -11.06 -13.04 -7.40
CA ARG A 178 -10.28 -14.14 -6.78
C ARG A 178 -9.15 -13.60 -5.91
N ALA A 179 -8.41 -12.58 -6.38
CA ALA A 179 -7.34 -11.95 -5.61
C ALA A 179 -7.85 -11.32 -4.33
N LYS A 180 -8.97 -10.59 -4.39
CA LYS A 180 -9.63 -10.00 -3.21
C LYS A 180 -10.09 -11.07 -2.23
N GLY A 181 -10.70 -12.15 -2.73
CA GLY A 181 -11.11 -13.30 -1.92
C GLY A 181 -9.93 -13.98 -1.21
N ILE A 182 -8.81 -14.19 -1.90
CA ILE A 182 -7.57 -14.73 -1.31
C ILE A 182 -7.04 -13.81 -0.21
N LEU A 183 -7.02 -12.50 -0.45
CA LEU A 183 -6.58 -11.52 0.56
C LEU A 183 -7.45 -11.56 1.80
N MET A 184 -8.78 -11.57 1.65
CA MET A 184 -9.72 -11.67 2.77
C MET A 184 -9.55 -12.96 3.57
N MET A 185 -9.31 -14.10 2.90
CA MET A 185 -9.03 -15.38 3.56
C MET A 185 -7.71 -15.32 4.34
N HIS A 186 -6.64 -14.75 3.76
CA HIS A 186 -5.37 -14.58 4.45
C HIS A 186 -5.46 -13.68 5.67
N GLU A 187 -6.21 -12.58 5.58
CA GLU A 187 -6.48 -11.70 6.74
C GLU A 187 -7.24 -12.43 7.85
N SER A 188 -8.13 -13.33 7.48
CA SER A 188 -8.87 -14.19 8.43
C SER A 188 -8.04 -15.38 8.97
N GLY A 189 -6.76 -15.49 8.59
CA GLY A 189 -5.85 -16.54 9.05
C GLY A 189 -5.99 -17.88 8.32
N PHE A 190 -6.73 -17.92 7.21
CA PHE A 190 -6.86 -19.13 6.40
C PHE A 190 -5.74 -19.24 5.37
N SER A 191 -5.18 -20.45 5.19
CA SER A 191 -4.31 -20.75 4.07
C SER A 191 -5.15 -21.14 2.86
N VAL A 192 -4.93 -20.45 1.73
CA VAL A 192 -5.65 -20.73 0.49
C VAL A 192 -4.79 -21.63 -0.39
N PRO A 193 -5.29 -22.81 -0.80
CA PRO A 193 -4.56 -23.68 -1.74
C PRO A 193 -4.44 -22.97 -3.11
N GLN A 194 -3.36 -23.30 -3.83
CA GLN A 194 -3.17 -22.78 -5.18
C GLN A 194 -4.27 -23.30 -6.11
N ASP A 195 -4.92 -22.39 -6.80
CA ASP A 195 -5.92 -22.71 -7.81
C ASP A 195 -5.27 -22.73 -9.19
N PRO A 196 -5.19 -23.91 -9.86
CA PRO A 196 -4.57 -24.04 -11.17
C PRO A 196 -5.26 -23.19 -12.25
N GLU A 197 -6.56 -22.94 -12.10
CA GLU A 197 -7.36 -22.13 -13.02
C GLU A 197 -6.88 -20.66 -13.09
N ILE A 198 -6.27 -20.17 -12.01
CA ILE A 198 -5.67 -18.82 -11.98
C ILE A 198 -4.52 -18.73 -12.99
N SER A 199 -3.68 -19.74 -13.07
CA SER A 199 -2.54 -19.77 -14.00
C SER A 199 -3.00 -19.79 -15.46
N GLU A 200 -4.06 -20.52 -15.76
CA GLU A 200 -4.65 -20.59 -17.10
C GLU A 200 -5.26 -19.23 -17.49
N LYS A 201 -6.02 -18.62 -16.59
CA LYS A 201 -6.62 -17.29 -16.83
C LYS A 201 -5.58 -16.18 -16.97
N LEU A 202 -4.47 -16.24 -16.22
CA LEU A 202 -3.35 -15.30 -16.39
C LEU A 202 -2.67 -15.47 -17.76
N ALA A 203 -2.55 -16.70 -18.25
CA ALA A 203 -2.01 -16.97 -19.59
C ALA A 203 -2.93 -16.44 -20.69
N GLU A 204 -4.26 -16.67 -20.56
CA GLU A 204 -5.28 -16.15 -21.46
C GLU A 204 -5.30 -14.62 -21.45
N MET A 205 -5.22 -13.99 -20.30
CA MET A 205 -5.14 -12.53 -20.17
C MET A 205 -3.93 -11.95 -20.91
N LYS A 206 -2.75 -12.60 -20.81
CA LYS A 206 -1.55 -12.19 -21.54
C LYS A 206 -1.71 -12.35 -23.06
N TYR A 207 -2.37 -13.41 -23.51
CA TYR A 207 -2.65 -13.61 -24.92
C TYR A 207 -3.54 -12.48 -25.47
N LEU A 208 -4.63 -12.16 -24.74
CA LEU A 208 -5.52 -11.05 -25.10
C LEU A 208 -4.80 -9.69 -25.06
N GLU A 209 -3.90 -9.47 -24.11
CA GLU A 209 -3.06 -8.26 -24.09
C GLU A 209 -2.23 -8.11 -25.36
N HIS A 210 -1.72 -9.21 -25.88
CA HIS A 210 -0.95 -9.19 -27.14
C HIS A 210 -1.86 -8.89 -28.34
N SER A 211 -3.05 -9.49 -28.40
CA SER A 211 -4.04 -9.25 -29.43
C SER A 211 -4.51 -7.79 -29.46
N LEU A 212 -4.79 -7.21 -28.28
CA LEU A 212 -5.25 -5.82 -28.14
C LEU A 212 -4.18 -4.79 -28.51
N GLY A 213 -2.91 -5.11 -28.30
CA GLY A 213 -1.79 -4.19 -28.48
C GLY A 213 -1.85 -2.98 -27.53
N LYS A 214 -0.90 -2.05 -27.70
CA LYS A 214 -0.80 -0.85 -26.81
C LYS A 214 -2.02 0.04 -26.90
N THR A 215 -2.57 0.24 -28.08
CA THR A 215 -3.72 1.14 -28.32
C THR A 215 -5.01 0.58 -27.73
N GLY A 216 -5.24 -0.73 -27.87
CA GLY A 216 -6.39 -1.39 -27.27
C GLY A 216 -6.37 -1.37 -25.75
N LYS A 217 -5.19 -1.62 -25.14
CA LYS A 217 -5.01 -1.48 -23.68
C LYS A 217 -5.27 -0.06 -23.19
N LEU A 218 -4.77 0.95 -23.91
CA LEU A 218 -5.02 2.35 -23.57
C LEU A 218 -6.52 2.69 -23.65
N ALA A 219 -7.23 2.14 -24.63
CA ALA A 219 -8.67 2.34 -24.75
C ALA A 219 -9.46 1.70 -23.61
N LEU A 220 -8.95 0.64 -22.98
CA LEU A 220 -9.56 0.00 -21.81
C LEU A 220 -9.25 0.69 -20.47
N SER A 221 -8.26 1.57 -20.42
CA SER A 221 -7.83 2.21 -19.18
C SER A 221 -8.93 2.96 -18.40
N PRO A 222 -9.98 3.55 -19.04
CA PRO A 222 -11.08 4.17 -18.31
C PRO A 222 -12.01 3.17 -17.60
N ILE A 223 -12.08 1.93 -18.10
CA ILE A 223 -12.88 0.85 -17.51
C ILE A 223 -12.09 0.14 -16.40
N LEU A 224 -10.86 -0.17 -16.73
CA LEU A 224 -9.92 -0.80 -15.81
C LEU A 224 -9.33 0.32 -14.96
N HIS A 225 -9.88 0.56 -13.79
CA HIS A 225 -9.28 1.47 -12.81
C HIS A 225 -7.97 0.86 -12.30
N THR A 226 -6.92 0.93 -13.14
CA THR A 226 -5.58 0.45 -12.79
C THR A 226 -4.95 1.34 -11.71
N SER A 227 -5.44 1.19 -10.49
CA SER A 227 -4.76 1.72 -9.31
C SER A 227 -3.51 0.88 -9.03
N THR A 228 -2.52 1.46 -8.37
CA THR A 228 -1.33 0.71 -7.90
C THR A 228 -1.72 -0.51 -7.05
N GLN A 229 -2.89 -0.48 -6.42
CA GLN A 229 -3.45 -1.55 -5.60
C GLN A 229 -3.96 -2.74 -6.45
N GLU A 230 -4.46 -2.51 -7.67
CA GLU A 230 -4.90 -3.58 -8.57
C GLU A 230 -3.72 -4.36 -9.18
N PHE A 231 -2.58 -3.72 -9.40
CA PHE A 231 -1.34 -4.44 -9.78
C PHE A 231 -0.90 -5.43 -8.70
N TRP A 232 -1.09 -5.10 -7.42
CA TRP A 232 -0.82 -6.00 -6.32
C TRP A 232 -1.69 -7.25 -6.33
N GLN A 233 -2.96 -7.13 -6.73
CA GLN A 233 -3.88 -8.26 -6.84
C GLN A 233 -3.38 -9.27 -7.87
N LEU A 234 -3.02 -8.82 -9.06
CA LEU A 234 -2.46 -9.68 -10.11
C LEU A 234 -1.09 -10.27 -9.71
N TYR A 235 -0.28 -9.51 -8.97
CA TYR A 235 1.00 -9.98 -8.45
C TYR A 235 0.84 -11.11 -7.43
N ILE A 236 -0.13 -11.02 -6.53
CA ILE A 236 -0.43 -12.07 -5.55
C ILE A 236 -0.82 -13.38 -6.25
N LEU A 237 -1.63 -13.30 -7.29
CA LEU A 237 -2.03 -14.47 -8.09
C LEU A 237 -0.88 -15.06 -8.90
N GLY A 238 0.09 -14.26 -9.32
CA GLY A 238 1.24 -14.68 -10.10
C GLY A 238 2.43 -15.22 -9.29
N LYS A 239 2.40 -15.11 -7.97
CA LYS A 239 3.47 -15.58 -7.09
C LYS A 239 3.35 -17.08 -6.89
N LYS A 240 4.31 -17.84 -7.48
CA LYS A 240 4.49 -19.28 -7.27
C LYS A 240 5.07 -19.57 -5.90
#